data_7648dbe3dfc961d429baa98a4e2d99ad
#
_entry.id   7648dbe3dfc961d429baa98a4e2d99ad
#
_cell.length_a   1.000
_cell.length_b   1.000
_cell.length_c   1.000
_cell.angle_alpha   90.00
_cell.angle_beta   90.00
_cell.angle_gamma   90.00
#
_symmetry.space_group_name_H-M   'P 1'
#
loop_
_entity.id
_entity.type
_entity.pdbx_description
1 polymer ?
#
loop_
_entity_poly.entity_id
_entity_poly.type
_entity_poly.pdbx_seq_one_letter_code
_entity_poly.pdbx_strand_id
1 'polypeptide(L)'
;MTSCLPAKEQSLTGWGCTDATNAEVVRPERLDQISHLLQNAPPRSVISRGLGRAYGNPAQCEAGSVIDLSQFNHIQLDSENGTLLAGSGASLDAILQVIVPAGFFLPVTPGTRFVTVGGAIAADVHGKNHHREGSFANHVLEVRLLDGEGHEHLLTPNNPTTSAAFWATCGGMGLTGVIVEARFQLIPITTSLISVDTQRYGDLENLMAAMVEGDDHYRYSVAWVDSLHGPGRGVLTRGDHANLDQWKDQNSASDNPLFYDPKALGTAPSLLPGGLLNNWTVRAFNEAWFRKAPRSRQGELQAITPFFHPLDGVNNWNRIYGPSGFLQYQFVVPDSAGDLVSRCLGALRKIGAPSFLTVLKRFGEANQGPLSFPMPGWTLAADVPAAVPGLMETLDELDQLVADAGGRLYLAKDSRQSAAMFARSYPGLEAWKRERDQLDPRHVFESDLSRRLAI
;
A
#
# COMPACT_ATOMS: atom_id res chain seq x y z
N MET A 1 -38.80 -9.04 -4.47
CA MET A 1 -38.84 -7.65 -3.98
C MET A 1 -37.41 -7.28 -3.69
N THR A 2 -36.75 -6.59 -4.63
CA THR A 2 -35.42 -6.04 -4.44
C THR A 2 -35.54 -4.81 -3.50
N SER A 3 -35.28 -5.02 -2.22
CA SER A 3 -35.23 -3.91 -1.27
C SER A 3 -34.10 -2.97 -1.65
N CYS A 4 -34.45 -1.72 -1.87
CA CYS A 4 -33.44 -0.66 -2.04
C CYS A 4 -32.45 -0.74 -0.86
N LEU A 5 -31.14 -0.81 -1.16
CA LEU A 5 -30.10 -0.82 -0.13
C LEU A 5 -30.21 0.46 0.70
N PRO A 6 -30.19 0.38 2.04
CA PRO A 6 -30.15 1.57 2.84
C PRO A 6 -28.83 2.33 2.58
N ALA A 7 -28.94 3.52 2.03
CA ALA A 7 -27.82 4.44 1.85
C ALA A 7 -27.72 5.38 3.05
N LYS A 8 -26.50 5.70 3.46
CA LYS A 8 -26.23 6.68 4.51
C LYS A 8 -25.23 7.71 4.02
N GLU A 9 -25.61 8.96 4.05
CA GLU A 9 -24.68 10.05 3.79
C GLU A 9 -23.56 10.07 4.84
N GLN A 10 -22.30 10.08 4.39
CA GLN A 10 -21.12 10.10 5.25
C GLN A 10 -20.05 11.00 4.65
N SER A 11 -19.32 11.69 5.53
CA SER A 11 -18.08 12.36 5.18
C SER A 11 -16.93 11.36 5.24
N LEU A 12 -16.28 11.13 4.12
CA LEU A 12 -15.19 10.16 3.95
C LEU A 12 -13.88 10.89 3.70
N THR A 13 -12.80 10.32 4.23
CA THR A 13 -11.43 10.78 3.94
C THR A 13 -10.54 9.60 3.55
N GLY A 14 -9.43 9.87 2.85
CA GLY A 14 -8.29 8.96 2.79
C GLY A 14 -7.53 8.93 4.12
N TRP A 15 -6.51 8.09 4.21
CA TRP A 15 -5.69 7.95 5.42
C TRP A 15 -4.88 9.22 5.75
N GLY A 16 -4.55 10.02 4.72
CA GLY A 16 -3.86 11.31 4.87
C GLY A 16 -4.72 12.41 5.50
N CYS A 17 -6.04 12.24 5.54
CA CYS A 17 -7.00 13.21 6.08
C CYS A 17 -6.88 14.62 5.46
N THR A 18 -6.48 14.74 4.19
CA THR A 18 -6.32 16.03 3.51
C THR A 18 -7.62 16.53 2.87
N ASP A 19 -8.41 15.60 2.31
CA ASP A 19 -9.63 15.95 1.56
C ASP A 19 -10.80 15.13 2.08
N ALA A 20 -11.86 15.80 2.50
CA ALA A 20 -13.10 15.18 2.89
C ALA A 20 -14.10 15.21 1.74
N THR A 21 -14.82 14.12 1.53
CA THR A 21 -15.81 13.91 0.47
C THR A 21 -17.14 13.49 1.10
N ASN A 22 -18.24 14.09 0.68
CA ASN A 22 -19.58 13.66 1.08
C ASN A 22 -20.15 12.70 0.03
N ALA A 23 -20.50 11.50 0.47
CA ALA A 23 -20.97 10.44 -0.41
C ALA A 23 -22.07 9.60 0.27
N GLU A 24 -22.89 8.97 -0.53
CA GLU A 24 -23.83 7.96 -0.08
C GLU A 24 -23.11 6.62 0.08
N VAL A 25 -22.99 6.12 1.32
CA VAL A 25 -22.36 4.84 1.60
C VAL A 25 -23.42 3.75 1.67
N VAL A 26 -23.29 2.74 0.79
CA VAL A 26 -24.12 1.54 0.76
C VAL A 26 -23.30 0.32 1.22
N ARG A 27 -23.94 -0.61 1.96
CA ARG A 27 -23.31 -1.83 2.49
C ARG A 27 -24.06 -3.07 2.02
N PRO A 28 -23.76 -3.55 0.81
CA PRO A 28 -24.38 -4.77 0.30
C PRO A 28 -23.90 -6.02 1.08
N GLU A 29 -24.80 -6.97 1.26
CA GLU A 29 -24.52 -8.27 1.89
C GLU A 29 -24.48 -9.40 0.86
N ARG A 30 -24.98 -9.15 -0.36
CA ARG A 30 -25.10 -10.14 -1.44
C ARG A 30 -24.72 -9.53 -2.79
N LEU A 31 -24.26 -10.38 -3.71
CA LEU A 31 -23.85 -10.00 -5.05
C LEU A 31 -24.95 -9.36 -5.88
N ASP A 32 -26.19 -9.91 -5.79
CA ASP A 32 -27.34 -9.39 -6.53
C ASP A 32 -27.67 -7.94 -6.16
N GLN A 33 -27.39 -7.52 -4.93
CA GLN A 33 -27.56 -6.15 -4.50
C GLN A 33 -26.55 -5.21 -5.17
N ILE A 34 -25.27 -5.65 -5.33
CA ILE A 34 -24.25 -4.88 -6.04
C ILE A 34 -24.62 -4.80 -7.53
N SER A 35 -24.95 -5.94 -8.17
CA SER A 35 -25.37 -5.97 -9.58
C SER A 35 -26.54 -5.04 -9.84
N HIS A 36 -27.58 -5.07 -8.99
CA HIS A 36 -28.73 -4.19 -9.13
C HIS A 36 -28.37 -2.71 -8.98
N LEU A 37 -27.49 -2.38 -8.03
CA LEU A 37 -26.99 -1.01 -7.86
C LEU A 37 -26.25 -0.55 -9.13
N LEU A 38 -25.32 -1.34 -9.65
CA LEU A 38 -24.53 -1.01 -10.84
C LEU A 38 -25.43 -0.82 -12.08
N GLN A 39 -26.41 -1.72 -12.30
CA GLN A 39 -27.35 -1.62 -13.43
C GLN A 39 -28.17 -0.33 -13.43
N ASN A 40 -28.46 0.22 -12.26
CA ASN A 40 -29.27 1.43 -12.10
C ASN A 40 -28.46 2.69 -11.81
N ALA A 41 -27.16 2.59 -11.60
CA ALA A 41 -26.29 3.72 -11.29
C ALA A 41 -26.13 4.64 -12.53
N PRO A 42 -26.14 5.95 -12.33
CA PRO A 42 -25.73 6.90 -13.38
C PRO A 42 -24.24 6.71 -13.74
N PRO A 43 -23.82 7.16 -14.92
CA PRO A 43 -22.39 7.27 -15.23
C PRO A 43 -21.64 8.13 -14.20
N ARG A 44 -20.39 7.76 -13.89
CA ARG A 44 -19.48 8.51 -13.03
C ARG A 44 -20.00 8.76 -11.61
N SER A 45 -20.57 7.74 -11.00
CA SER A 45 -21.26 7.90 -9.71
C SER A 45 -20.93 6.87 -8.65
N VAL A 46 -20.09 5.87 -8.95
CA VAL A 46 -19.87 4.74 -8.03
C VAL A 46 -18.39 4.42 -7.86
N ILE A 47 -17.98 4.13 -6.65
CA ILE A 47 -16.67 3.53 -6.34
C ILE A 47 -16.77 2.52 -5.18
N SER A 48 -15.93 1.48 -5.23
CA SER A 48 -15.80 0.53 -4.12
C SER A 48 -14.82 1.03 -3.06
N ARG A 49 -15.09 0.71 -1.79
CA ARG A 49 -14.23 1.06 -0.66
C ARG A 49 -14.03 -0.12 0.27
N GLY A 50 -12.77 -0.36 0.65
CA GLY A 50 -12.40 -1.21 1.77
C GLY A 50 -12.20 -0.38 3.05
N LEU A 51 -11.06 -0.53 3.72
CA LEU A 51 -10.76 0.15 4.98
C LEU A 51 -10.27 1.61 4.83
N GLY A 52 -10.28 2.19 3.63
CA GLY A 52 -9.89 3.59 3.39
C GLY A 52 -8.42 3.88 3.71
N ARG A 53 -7.51 2.96 3.41
CA ARG A 53 -6.08 3.08 3.74
C ARG A 53 -5.23 3.70 2.63
N ALA A 54 -5.79 4.00 1.48
CA ALA A 54 -5.16 4.90 0.52
C ALA A 54 -5.03 6.30 1.14
N TYR A 55 -3.93 6.99 0.88
CA TYR A 55 -3.65 8.28 1.54
C TYR A 55 -4.46 9.42 0.94
N GLY A 56 -4.65 9.42 -0.38
CA GLY A 56 -5.53 10.33 -1.10
C GLY A 56 -6.97 9.76 -1.24
N ASN A 57 -7.59 10.07 -2.33
CA ASN A 57 -9.02 9.95 -2.59
C ASN A 57 -9.45 8.92 -3.66
N PRO A 58 -8.74 7.77 -3.88
CA PRO A 58 -9.16 6.77 -4.87
C PRO A 58 -10.40 5.97 -4.47
N ALA A 59 -10.82 5.99 -3.22
CA ALA A 59 -12.00 5.28 -2.72
C ALA A 59 -13.02 6.28 -2.11
N GLN A 60 -13.14 7.45 -2.72
CA GLN A 60 -14.07 8.52 -2.43
C GLN A 60 -14.74 8.95 -3.74
N CYS A 61 -16.02 9.33 -3.71
CA CYS A 61 -16.77 9.81 -4.86
C CYS A 61 -17.72 10.91 -4.39
N GLU A 62 -17.33 12.17 -4.57
CA GLU A 62 -18.14 13.33 -4.17
C GLU A 62 -19.50 13.31 -4.87
N ALA A 63 -20.56 13.44 -4.09
CA ALA A 63 -21.97 13.37 -4.54
C ALA A 63 -22.37 12.05 -5.23
N GLY A 64 -21.56 10.99 -5.06
CA GLY A 64 -21.83 9.66 -5.63
C GLY A 64 -22.06 8.60 -4.54
N SER A 65 -22.11 7.34 -4.97
CA SER A 65 -22.28 6.18 -4.11
C SER A 65 -20.96 5.46 -3.84
N VAL A 66 -20.67 5.17 -2.59
CA VAL A 66 -19.52 4.39 -2.17
C VAL A 66 -19.97 3.03 -1.67
N ILE A 67 -19.55 1.97 -2.34
CA ILE A 67 -19.86 0.59 -1.97
C ILE A 67 -18.85 0.12 -0.90
N ASP A 68 -19.31 0.03 0.33
CA ASP A 68 -18.53 -0.54 1.45
C ASP A 68 -18.63 -2.08 1.40
N LEU A 69 -17.53 -2.73 1.04
CA LEU A 69 -17.46 -4.18 0.85
C LEU A 69 -17.12 -4.95 2.13
N SER A 70 -17.23 -4.36 3.31
CA SER A 70 -16.86 -4.98 4.58
C SER A 70 -17.59 -6.27 4.92
N GLN A 71 -18.78 -6.51 4.32
CA GLN A 71 -19.56 -7.73 4.49
C GLN A 71 -19.03 -8.92 3.65
N PHE A 72 -18.24 -8.65 2.61
CA PHE A 72 -17.58 -9.69 1.81
C PHE A 72 -16.24 -10.07 2.44
N ASN A 73 -16.27 -10.70 3.62
CA ASN A 73 -15.09 -10.90 4.46
C ASN A 73 -14.77 -12.37 4.77
N HIS A 74 -15.36 -13.31 4.04
CA HIS A 74 -15.07 -14.73 4.20
C HIS A 74 -13.61 -15.05 3.88
N ILE A 75 -13.06 -16.08 4.55
CA ILE A 75 -11.69 -16.55 4.41
C ILE A 75 -11.70 -18.07 4.37
N GLN A 76 -11.18 -18.67 3.31
CA GLN A 76 -11.12 -20.11 3.12
C GLN A 76 -9.69 -20.51 2.76
N LEU A 77 -9.00 -21.13 3.72
CA LEU A 77 -7.64 -21.65 3.54
C LEU A 77 -7.70 -23.05 2.92
N ASP A 78 -7.00 -23.25 1.83
CA ASP A 78 -6.66 -24.56 1.26
C ASP A 78 -5.21 -24.89 1.61
N SER A 79 -5.04 -25.61 2.73
CA SER A 79 -3.73 -25.97 3.24
C SER A 79 -3.00 -27.01 2.37
N GLU A 80 -3.71 -27.80 1.57
CA GLU A 80 -3.10 -28.82 0.70
C GLU A 80 -2.39 -28.14 -0.48
N ASN A 81 -3.01 -27.13 -1.08
CA ASN A 81 -2.48 -26.39 -2.22
C ASN A 81 -1.73 -25.11 -1.82
N GLY A 82 -1.76 -24.73 -0.53
CA GLY A 82 -1.16 -23.48 -0.04
C GLY A 82 -1.81 -22.24 -0.64
N THR A 83 -3.13 -22.25 -0.87
CA THR A 83 -3.88 -21.13 -1.44
C THR A 83 -4.95 -20.60 -0.48
N LEU A 84 -5.37 -19.38 -0.70
CA LEU A 84 -6.43 -18.74 0.06
C LEU A 84 -7.47 -18.16 -0.89
N LEU A 85 -8.75 -18.48 -0.65
CA LEU A 85 -9.89 -17.78 -1.23
C LEU A 85 -10.42 -16.80 -0.19
N ALA A 86 -10.53 -15.52 -0.55
CA ALA A 86 -11.02 -14.51 0.38
C ALA A 86 -11.91 -13.47 -0.31
N GLY A 87 -12.95 -13.07 0.40
CA GLY A 87 -13.78 -11.94 0.00
C GLY A 87 -13.00 -10.63 0.00
N SER A 88 -13.38 -9.73 -0.89
CA SER A 88 -12.65 -8.47 -1.12
C SER A 88 -12.60 -7.55 0.12
N GLY A 89 -13.56 -7.67 1.03
CA GLY A 89 -13.61 -6.94 2.30
C GLY A 89 -12.80 -7.57 3.43
N ALA A 90 -12.29 -8.80 3.27
CA ALA A 90 -11.42 -9.43 4.25
C ALA A 90 -10.13 -8.61 4.41
N SER A 91 -9.77 -8.26 5.65
CA SER A 91 -8.52 -7.55 5.93
C SER A 91 -7.34 -8.51 5.96
N LEU A 92 -6.14 -8.03 5.58
CA LEU A 92 -4.93 -8.83 5.73
C LEU A 92 -4.66 -9.16 7.21
N ASP A 93 -5.13 -8.32 8.15
CA ASP A 93 -5.08 -8.62 9.58
C ASP A 93 -5.86 -9.89 9.94
N ALA A 94 -7.13 -9.98 9.49
CA ALA A 94 -7.97 -11.17 9.71
C ALA A 94 -7.39 -12.41 9.01
N ILE A 95 -6.86 -12.24 7.81
CA ILE A 95 -6.21 -13.33 7.06
C ILE A 95 -4.98 -13.85 7.81
N LEU A 96 -4.08 -12.96 8.28
CA LEU A 96 -2.88 -13.36 9.01
C LEU A 96 -3.20 -14.14 10.30
N GLN A 97 -4.30 -13.80 10.98
CA GLN A 97 -4.76 -14.52 12.17
C GLN A 97 -5.22 -15.96 11.85
N VAL A 98 -5.62 -16.23 10.61
CA VAL A 98 -6.00 -17.57 10.15
C VAL A 98 -4.78 -18.36 9.63
N ILE A 99 -3.97 -17.73 8.76
CA ILE A 99 -2.93 -18.45 8.01
C ILE A 99 -1.63 -18.66 8.80
N VAL A 100 -1.23 -17.72 9.68
CA VAL A 100 0.04 -17.83 10.41
C VAL A 100 0.02 -19.04 11.37
N PRO A 101 -1.01 -19.27 12.20
CA PRO A 101 -1.10 -20.47 13.02
C PRO A 101 -1.18 -21.77 12.21
N ALA A 102 -1.62 -21.68 10.94
CA ALA A 102 -1.67 -22.82 10.01
C ALA A 102 -0.37 -23.08 9.25
N GLY A 103 0.70 -22.29 9.52
CA GLY A 103 2.00 -22.47 8.88
C GLY A 103 2.15 -21.77 7.53
N PHE A 104 1.39 -20.70 7.29
CA PHE A 104 1.47 -19.93 6.05
C PHE A 104 1.63 -18.44 6.30
N PHE A 105 2.13 -17.74 5.29
CA PHE A 105 2.23 -16.28 5.29
C PHE A 105 1.84 -15.70 3.92
N LEU A 106 1.52 -14.42 3.89
CA LEU A 106 1.25 -13.68 2.65
C LEU A 106 2.55 -13.51 1.86
N PRO A 107 2.57 -13.81 0.55
CA PRO A 107 3.76 -13.59 -0.27
C PRO A 107 4.18 -12.12 -0.30
N VAL A 108 3.21 -11.21 -0.30
CA VAL A 108 3.42 -9.76 -0.26
C VAL A 108 2.51 -9.13 0.80
N THR A 109 3.08 -8.29 1.67
CA THR A 109 2.31 -7.49 2.63
C THR A 109 2.82 -6.04 2.66
N PRO A 110 1.93 -5.02 2.63
CA PRO A 110 2.34 -3.62 2.75
C PRO A 110 2.75 -3.27 4.19
N GLY A 111 3.09 -2.02 4.45
CA GLY A 111 3.51 -1.55 5.78
C GLY A 111 2.40 -1.51 6.84
N THR A 112 1.17 -1.87 6.49
CA THR A 112 0.03 -2.05 7.41
C THR A 112 -0.76 -3.29 7.02
N ARG A 113 -1.25 -4.05 7.99
CA ARG A 113 -2.14 -5.20 7.77
C ARG A 113 -3.61 -4.80 7.67
N PHE A 114 -3.94 -3.54 7.97
CA PHE A 114 -5.30 -3.00 7.92
C PHE A 114 -5.68 -2.51 6.52
N VAL A 115 -5.43 -3.32 5.50
CA VAL A 115 -5.93 -3.17 4.13
C VAL A 115 -6.79 -4.39 3.79
N THR A 116 -7.76 -4.23 2.89
CA THR A 116 -8.60 -5.34 2.43
C THR A 116 -8.01 -6.00 1.20
N VAL A 117 -8.40 -7.24 0.91
CA VAL A 117 -7.99 -7.98 -0.29
C VAL A 117 -8.31 -7.18 -1.56
N GLY A 118 -9.54 -6.68 -1.70
CA GLY A 118 -9.93 -5.86 -2.85
C GLY A 118 -9.07 -4.60 -2.99
N GLY A 119 -8.78 -3.91 -1.87
CA GLY A 119 -7.89 -2.75 -1.85
C GLY A 119 -6.44 -3.10 -2.17
N ALA A 120 -5.94 -4.26 -1.73
CA ALA A 120 -4.59 -4.73 -2.02
C ALA A 120 -4.40 -5.02 -3.51
N ILE A 121 -5.40 -5.62 -4.16
CA ILE A 121 -5.40 -5.90 -5.61
C ILE A 121 -5.58 -4.59 -6.40
N ALA A 122 -6.58 -3.79 -6.06
CA ALA A 122 -6.88 -2.55 -6.78
C ALA A 122 -5.73 -1.54 -6.76
N ALA A 123 -4.92 -1.53 -5.70
CA ALA A 123 -3.73 -0.68 -5.58
C ALA A 123 -2.43 -1.41 -5.95
N ASP A 124 -2.50 -2.67 -6.33
CA ASP A 124 -1.36 -3.57 -6.54
C ASP A 124 -0.26 -3.33 -5.50
N VAL A 125 -0.60 -3.59 -4.24
CA VAL A 125 0.29 -3.25 -3.12
C VAL A 125 1.61 -4.01 -3.20
N HIS A 126 2.67 -3.36 -2.75
CA HIS A 126 4.01 -3.92 -2.69
C HIS A 126 4.51 -4.01 -1.24
N GLY A 127 5.44 -4.93 -1.00
CA GLY A 127 6.05 -5.18 0.30
C GLY A 127 7.52 -4.75 0.39
N LYS A 128 8.23 -5.31 1.39
CA LYS A 128 9.68 -5.19 1.58
C LYS A 128 10.47 -6.14 0.68
N ASN A 129 9.79 -6.97 -0.08
CA ASN A 129 10.33 -8.07 -0.87
C ASN A 129 10.06 -7.93 -2.36
N HIS A 130 9.72 -6.72 -2.83
CA HIS A 130 9.39 -6.52 -4.23
C HIS A 130 10.54 -6.91 -5.17
N HIS A 131 11.80 -6.75 -4.76
CA HIS A 131 12.97 -7.15 -5.54
C HIS A 131 13.03 -8.66 -5.84
N ARG A 132 12.30 -9.50 -5.08
CA ARG A 132 12.23 -10.96 -5.26
C ARG A 132 10.83 -11.46 -5.64
N GLU A 133 9.80 -10.95 -4.97
CA GLU A 133 8.43 -11.49 -5.07
C GLU A 133 7.52 -10.65 -5.98
N GLY A 134 7.95 -9.45 -6.38
CA GLY A 134 7.08 -8.52 -7.09
C GLY A 134 6.01 -7.90 -6.18
N SER A 135 4.86 -7.57 -6.78
CA SER A 135 3.71 -7.00 -6.08
C SER A 135 2.65 -8.06 -5.75
N PHE A 136 1.58 -7.66 -5.08
CA PHE A 136 0.51 -8.56 -4.64
C PHE A 136 -0.15 -9.30 -5.82
N ALA A 137 -0.34 -8.61 -6.95
CA ALA A 137 -0.96 -9.18 -8.15
C ALA A 137 -0.19 -10.37 -8.75
N ASN A 138 1.15 -10.43 -8.57
CA ASN A 138 1.95 -11.55 -9.05
C ASN A 138 1.56 -12.90 -8.41
N HIS A 139 0.87 -12.85 -7.26
CA HIS A 139 0.47 -14.02 -6.49
C HIS A 139 -1.04 -14.29 -6.54
N VAL A 140 -1.80 -13.44 -7.23
CA VAL A 140 -3.25 -13.62 -7.42
C VAL A 140 -3.48 -14.60 -8.57
N LEU A 141 -4.23 -15.65 -8.29
CA LEU A 141 -4.55 -16.71 -9.23
C LEU A 141 -5.84 -16.43 -10.01
N GLU A 142 -6.82 -15.84 -9.33
CA GLU A 142 -8.10 -15.47 -9.92
C GLU A 142 -8.75 -14.30 -9.15
N VAL A 143 -9.49 -13.50 -9.86
CA VAL A 143 -10.32 -12.40 -9.32
C VAL A 143 -11.74 -12.55 -9.85
N ARG A 144 -12.71 -12.55 -8.92
CA ARG A 144 -14.12 -12.45 -9.25
C ARG A 144 -14.51 -10.98 -9.23
N LEU A 145 -14.97 -10.48 -10.37
CA LEU A 145 -15.27 -9.07 -10.61
C LEU A 145 -16.72 -8.90 -11.07
N LEU A 146 -17.39 -7.86 -10.61
CA LEU A 146 -18.61 -7.34 -11.22
C LEU A 146 -18.26 -6.11 -12.06
N ASP A 147 -18.61 -6.13 -13.34
CA ASP A 147 -18.38 -5.04 -14.29
C ASP A 147 -19.36 -3.86 -14.11
N GLY A 148 -19.26 -2.81 -14.93
CA GLY A 148 -20.12 -1.63 -14.88
C GLY A 148 -21.61 -1.90 -15.23
N GLU A 149 -21.91 -3.06 -15.81
CA GLU A 149 -23.27 -3.52 -16.09
C GLU A 149 -23.80 -4.52 -15.05
N GLY A 150 -22.97 -4.84 -14.03
CA GLY A 150 -23.30 -5.78 -12.96
C GLY A 150 -23.19 -7.25 -13.36
N HIS A 151 -22.51 -7.56 -14.47
CA HIS A 151 -22.22 -8.93 -14.88
C HIS A 151 -20.96 -9.44 -14.17
N GLU A 152 -20.96 -10.74 -13.88
CA GLU A 152 -19.88 -11.39 -13.18
C GLU A 152 -18.83 -11.91 -14.15
N HIS A 153 -17.54 -11.65 -13.86
CA HIS A 153 -16.38 -12.14 -14.59
C HIS A 153 -15.43 -12.87 -13.64
N LEU A 154 -14.87 -14.00 -14.09
CA LEU A 154 -13.73 -14.64 -13.47
C LEU A 154 -12.48 -14.32 -14.26
N LEU A 155 -11.65 -13.44 -13.71
CA LEU A 155 -10.43 -12.96 -14.34
C LEU A 155 -9.23 -13.76 -13.83
N THR A 156 -8.38 -14.22 -14.74
CA THR A 156 -7.15 -14.95 -14.41
C THR A 156 -5.96 -14.45 -15.23
N PRO A 157 -4.73 -14.41 -14.65
CA PRO A 157 -3.56 -13.84 -15.35
C PRO A 157 -3.11 -14.64 -16.58
N ASN A 158 -3.42 -15.93 -16.60
CA ASN A 158 -2.90 -16.86 -17.64
C ASN A 158 -3.93 -17.22 -18.72
N ASN A 159 -5.17 -16.79 -18.61
CA ASN A 159 -6.19 -17.03 -19.64
C ASN A 159 -6.14 -15.90 -20.68
N PRO A 160 -5.83 -16.19 -21.95
CA PRO A 160 -5.70 -15.17 -22.99
C PRO A 160 -6.93 -14.26 -23.15
N THR A 161 -8.13 -14.75 -22.80
CA THR A 161 -9.38 -13.98 -22.94
C THR A 161 -9.64 -13.04 -21.76
N THR A 162 -9.03 -13.27 -20.59
CA THR A 162 -9.27 -12.50 -19.38
C THR A 162 -8.01 -11.85 -18.80
N SER A 163 -6.83 -12.23 -19.31
CA SER A 163 -5.54 -11.75 -18.79
C SER A 163 -5.41 -10.22 -18.85
N ALA A 164 -5.81 -9.59 -19.96
CA ALA A 164 -5.73 -8.14 -20.11
C ALA A 164 -6.63 -7.43 -19.08
N ALA A 165 -7.87 -7.89 -18.90
CA ALA A 165 -8.81 -7.40 -17.90
C ALA A 165 -8.31 -7.64 -16.46
N PHE A 166 -7.69 -8.81 -16.20
CA PHE A 166 -7.05 -9.11 -14.91
C PHE A 166 -5.97 -8.08 -14.57
N TRP A 167 -5.02 -7.87 -15.50
CA TRP A 167 -3.92 -6.93 -15.27
C TRP A 167 -4.37 -5.48 -15.25
N ALA A 168 -5.43 -5.10 -15.97
CA ALA A 168 -6.03 -3.78 -15.87
C ALA A 168 -6.73 -3.54 -14.52
N THR A 169 -7.26 -4.61 -13.91
CA THR A 169 -7.90 -4.55 -12.58
C THR A 169 -6.86 -4.43 -11.47
N CYS A 170 -5.74 -5.13 -11.59
CA CYS A 170 -4.62 -5.04 -10.67
C CYS A 170 -3.90 -3.68 -10.81
N GLY A 171 -3.98 -2.84 -9.78
CA GLY A 171 -3.50 -1.46 -9.83
C GLY A 171 -4.46 -0.45 -10.46
N GLY A 172 -5.61 -0.90 -10.99
CA GLY A 172 -6.62 -0.06 -11.65
C GLY A 172 -7.50 0.77 -10.70
N MET A 173 -7.15 0.86 -9.42
CA MET A 173 -7.78 1.68 -8.38
C MET A 173 -9.30 1.47 -8.22
N GLY A 174 -9.81 0.29 -8.62
CA GLY A 174 -11.23 -0.06 -8.52
C GLY A 174 -12.11 0.53 -9.64
N LEU A 175 -11.49 1.03 -10.72
CA LEU A 175 -12.19 1.68 -11.83
C LEU A 175 -12.57 0.72 -12.99
N THR A 176 -12.22 -0.55 -12.88
CA THR A 176 -12.58 -1.60 -13.85
C THR A 176 -13.80 -2.41 -13.41
N GLY A 177 -14.20 -2.29 -12.15
CA GLY A 177 -15.29 -3.07 -11.59
C GLY A 177 -15.17 -3.24 -10.07
N VAL A 178 -16.17 -3.92 -9.51
CA VAL A 178 -16.21 -4.28 -8.09
C VAL A 178 -15.54 -5.64 -7.91
N ILE A 179 -14.35 -5.67 -7.31
CA ILE A 179 -13.71 -6.92 -6.87
C ILE A 179 -14.54 -7.51 -5.72
N VAL A 180 -15.01 -8.74 -5.87
CA VAL A 180 -15.87 -9.38 -4.89
C VAL A 180 -15.11 -10.40 -4.06
N GLU A 181 -14.21 -11.13 -4.72
CA GLU A 181 -13.47 -12.24 -4.15
C GLU A 181 -12.19 -12.46 -4.95
N ALA A 182 -11.16 -13.00 -4.33
CA ALA A 182 -9.95 -13.42 -5.02
C ALA A 182 -9.33 -14.66 -4.38
N ARG A 183 -8.67 -15.48 -5.23
CA ARG A 183 -7.81 -16.58 -4.82
C ARG A 183 -6.37 -16.20 -5.06
N PHE A 184 -5.50 -16.46 -4.09
CA PHE A 184 -4.07 -16.18 -4.22
C PHE A 184 -3.20 -17.21 -3.51
N GLN A 185 -1.96 -17.32 -3.97
CA GLN A 185 -0.96 -18.23 -3.42
C GLN A 185 -0.46 -17.71 -2.07
N LEU A 186 -0.15 -18.63 -1.15
CA LEU A 186 0.52 -18.36 0.11
C LEU A 186 1.94 -18.93 0.09
N ILE A 187 2.80 -18.47 1.00
CA ILE A 187 4.12 -19.06 1.25
C ILE A 187 4.10 -19.87 2.53
N PRO A 188 4.71 -21.08 2.56
CA PRO A 188 4.82 -21.86 3.78
C PRO A 188 5.85 -21.24 4.72
N ILE A 189 5.54 -21.25 6.02
CA ILE A 189 6.44 -20.84 7.10
C ILE A 189 6.49 -21.90 8.19
N THR A 190 7.61 -22.01 8.92
CA THR A 190 7.76 -22.93 10.05
C THR A 190 7.71 -22.22 11.39
N THR A 191 7.86 -20.89 11.39
CA THR A 191 7.76 -20.05 12.59
C THR A 191 7.09 -18.73 12.27
N SER A 192 6.50 -18.06 13.26
CA SER A 192 5.97 -16.71 13.17
C SER A 192 7.03 -15.62 13.42
N LEU A 193 8.31 -15.97 13.26
CA LEU A 193 9.44 -15.08 13.51
C LEU A 193 10.22 -14.80 12.21
N ILE A 194 10.86 -13.67 12.19
CA ILE A 194 11.79 -13.22 11.15
C ILE A 194 13.19 -13.17 11.77
N SER A 195 14.16 -13.79 11.11
CA SER A 195 15.58 -13.61 11.41
C SER A 195 16.04 -12.32 10.74
N VAL A 196 16.44 -11.33 11.52
CA VAL A 196 16.62 -9.95 11.09
C VAL A 196 18.07 -9.51 11.26
N ASP A 197 18.60 -8.94 10.18
CA ASP A 197 19.88 -8.23 10.17
C ASP A 197 19.60 -6.72 10.14
N THR A 198 20.20 -5.98 11.05
CA THR A 198 20.07 -4.52 11.16
C THR A 198 21.44 -3.86 11.13
N GLN A 199 21.58 -2.83 10.29
CA GLN A 199 22.82 -2.07 10.17
C GLN A 199 22.56 -0.57 10.00
N ARG A 200 23.36 0.27 10.70
CA ARG A 200 23.32 1.74 10.54
C ARG A 200 24.35 2.20 9.51
N TYR A 201 23.92 3.17 8.71
CA TYR A 201 24.78 3.89 7.75
C TYR A 201 24.76 5.38 8.05
N GLY A 202 25.94 6.02 7.95
CA GLY A 202 26.09 7.44 8.25
C GLY A 202 25.63 8.37 7.13
N ASP A 203 25.45 7.84 5.93
CA ASP A 203 25.06 8.56 4.73
C ASP A 203 24.25 7.68 3.78
N LEU A 204 23.56 8.33 2.83
CA LEU A 204 22.67 7.69 1.88
C LEU A 204 23.42 6.88 0.82
N GLU A 205 24.59 7.34 0.39
CA GLU A 205 25.38 6.69 -0.66
C GLU A 205 25.83 5.30 -0.22
N ASN A 206 26.46 5.19 0.97
CA ASN A 206 26.84 3.89 1.53
C ASN A 206 25.63 3.00 1.85
N LEU A 207 24.49 3.59 2.25
CA LEU A 207 23.25 2.85 2.48
C LEU A 207 22.73 2.22 1.16
N MET A 208 22.64 3.02 0.09
CA MET A 208 22.18 2.54 -1.21
C MET A 208 23.15 1.53 -1.82
N ALA A 209 24.45 1.74 -1.69
CA ALA A 209 25.46 0.78 -2.14
C ALA A 209 25.31 -0.58 -1.46
N ALA A 210 25.11 -0.58 -0.14
CA ALA A 210 24.90 -1.82 0.63
C ALA A 210 23.59 -2.54 0.24
N MET A 211 22.53 -1.79 -0.15
CA MET A 211 21.31 -2.41 -0.67
C MET A 211 21.55 -3.07 -2.02
N VAL A 212 22.28 -2.41 -2.93
CA VAL A 212 22.62 -3.01 -4.25
C VAL A 212 23.47 -4.26 -4.10
N GLU A 213 24.45 -4.24 -3.19
CA GLU A 213 25.37 -5.37 -2.98
C GLU A 213 24.70 -6.59 -2.31
N GLY A 214 23.73 -6.36 -1.40
CA GLY A 214 23.31 -7.40 -0.48
C GLY A 214 21.83 -7.77 -0.48
N ASP A 215 20.94 -7.02 -1.13
CA ASP A 215 19.49 -7.28 -1.05
C ASP A 215 19.10 -8.63 -1.66
N ASP A 216 19.83 -9.10 -2.66
CA ASP A 216 19.58 -10.40 -3.30
C ASP A 216 19.80 -11.60 -2.36
N HIS A 217 20.46 -11.41 -1.23
CA HIS A 217 20.65 -12.46 -0.22
C HIS A 217 19.48 -12.58 0.76
N TYR A 218 18.52 -11.63 0.74
CA TYR A 218 17.40 -11.59 1.68
C TYR A 218 16.07 -11.53 0.93
N ARG A 219 15.04 -12.15 1.52
CA ARG A 219 13.69 -12.02 1.01
C ARG A 219 13.13 -10.62 1.25
N TYR A 220 13.46 -10.01 2.37
CA TYR A 220 12.93 -8.71 2.80
C TYR A 220 14.06 -7.72 3.01
N SER A 221 13.93 -6.54 2.41
CA SER A 221 14.87 -5.42 2.57
C SER A 221 14.12 -4.10 2.64
N VAL A 222 14.48 -3.26 3.59
CA VAL A 222 13.94 -1.90 3.75
C VAL A 222 14.92 -1.05 4.53
N ALA A 223 15.06 0.21 4.12
CA ALA A 223 15.79 1.19 4.89
C ALA A 223 14.87 2.30 5.41
N TRP A 224 15.05 2.65 6.68
CA TRP A 224 14.58 3.92 7.22
C TRP A 224 15.67 4.97 6.99
N VAL A 225 15.28 6.17 6.54
CA VAL A 225 16.21 7.27 6.24
C VAL A 225 15.84 8.49 7.09
N ASP A 226 16.83 9.12 7.72
CA ASP A 226 16.64 10.39 8.41
C ASP A 226 16.59 11.54 7.40
N SER A 227 15.40 12.00 7.08
CA SER A 227 15.12 13.06 6.11
C SER A 227 15.72 14.41 6.50
N LEU A 228 15.94 14.65 7.81
CA LEU A 228 16.46 15.93 8.33
C LEU A 228 17.98 15.95 8.51
N HIS A 229 18.67 14.81 8.35
CA HIS A 229 20.12 14.73 8.40
C HIS A 229 20.73 15.01 7.03
N GLY A 230 21.72 15.91 6.96
CA GLY A 230 22.30 16.39 5.70
C GLY A 230 22.73 15.29 4.72
N PRO A 231 23.59 14.35 5.10
CA PRO A 231 24.02 13.23 4.25
C PRO A 231 22.97 12.12 4.06
N GLY A 232 21.82 12.17 4.77
CA GLY A 232 20.77 11.14 4.63
C GLY A 232 21.13 9.82 5.32
N ARG A 233 21.60 9.85 6.59
CA ARG A 233 21.89 8.61 7.35
C ARG A 233 20.66 7.72 7.46
N GLY A 234 20.87 6.42 7.63
CA GLY A 234 19.74 5.48 7.70
C GLY A 234 20.03 4.19 8.45
N VAL A 235 18.96 3.40 8.60
CA VAL A 235 18.98 2.06 9.20
C VAL A 235 18.46 1.08 8.17
N LEU A 236 19.32 0.19 7.70
CA LEU A 236 18.95 -0.92 6.81
C LEU A 236 18.52 -2.10 7.68
N THR A 237 17.36 -2.65 7.36
CA THR A 237 16.80 -3.83 8.00
C THR A 237 16.47 -4.85 6.93
N ARG A 238 17.08 -6.03 7.01
CA ARG A 238 16.86 -7.15 6.10
C ARG A 238 16.50 -8.40 6.88
N GLY A 239 15.84 -9.36 6.24
CA GLY A 239 15.52 -10.59 6.93
C GLY A 239 14.83 -11.62 6.07
N ASP A 240 14.70 -12.83 6.66
CA ASP A 240 13.99 -13.98 6.12
C ASP A 240 13.15 -14.61 7.22
N HIS A 241 12.17 -15.45 6.86
CA HIS A 241 11.45 -16.25 7.86
C HIS A 241 12.42 -17.15 8.61
N ALA A 242 12.40 -17.09 9.94
CA ALA A 242 13.23 -17.91 10.78
C ALA A 242 12.77 -19.38 10.68
N ASN A 243 13.75 -20.30 10.67
CA ASN A 243 13.48 -21.73 10.71
C ASN A 243 13.33 -22.26 12.16
N LEU A 244 12.96 -23.54 12.30
CA LEU A 244 12.76 -24.17 13.62
C LEU A 244 14.04 -24.26 14.45
N ASP A 245 15.20 -24.37 13.82
CA ASP A 245 16.47 -24.47 14.55
C ASP A 245 16.82 -23.10 15.15
N GLN A 246 16.72 -22.02 14.39
CA GLN A 246 16.88 -20.66 14.90
C GLN A 246 15.89 -20.34 16.04
N TRP A 247 14.64 -20.83 15.92
CA TRP A 247 13.64 -20.67 16.97
C TRP A 247 14.02 -21.38 18.27
N LYS A 248 14.51 -22.63 18.19
CA LYS A 248 14.95 -23.41 19.35
C LYS A 248 16.15 -22.81 20.06
N ASP A 249 17.14 -22.32 19.26
CA ASP A 249 18.41 -21.80 19.79
C ASP A 249 18.23 -20.54 20.63
N GLN A 250 17.21 -19.74 20.39
CA GLN A 250 16.98 -18.48 21.09
C GLN A 250 15.98 -18.59 22.26
N ASN A 251 15.61 -19.79 22.71
CA ASN A 251 14.71 -20.02 23.85
C ASN A 251 13.45 -19.17 23.79
N SER A 252 12.64 -19.34 22.76
CA SER A 252 11.41 -18.58 22.65
C SER A 252 10.50 -18.89 23.86
N ALA A 253 9.91 -17.84 24.43
CA ALA A 253 9.01 -17.92 25.58
C ALA A 253 7.69 -18.67 25.28
N SER A 254 7.51 -19.14 24.07
CA SER A 254 6.32 -19.87 23.60
C SER A 254 6.71 -21.25 23.13
N ASP A 255 5.98 -22.28 23.57
CA ASP A 255 6.13 -23.65 23.05
C ASP A 255 5.57 -23.83 21.64
N ASN A 256 4.91 -22.81 21.08
CA ASN A 256 4.32 -22.82 19.75
C ASN A 256 5.11 -21.90 18.80
N PRO A 257 5.87 -22.44 17.82
CA PRO A 257 6.64 -21.65 16.88
C PRO A 257 5.78 -20.80 15.93
N LEU A 258 4.51 -21.14 15.76
CA LEU A 258 3.56 -20.42 14.90
C LEU A 258 2.61 -19.51 15.71
N PHE A 259 2.94 -19.22 16.97
CA PHE A 259 2.14 -18.31 17.79
C PHE A 259 2.06 -16.91 17.16
N TYR A 260 0.85 -16.41 16.95
CA TYR A 260 0.61 -15.10 16.36
C TYR A 260 -0.50 -14.36 17.10
N ASP A 261 -0.16 -13.27 17.78
CA ASP A 261 -1.09 -12.43 18.55
C ASP A 261 -0.74 -10.94 18.33
N PRO A 262 -1.25 -10.34 17.23
CA PRO A 262 -0.89 -8.97 16.82
C PRO A 262 -1.65 -7.92 17.63
N LYS A 263 -1.20 -7.62 18.85
CA LYS A 263 -1.83 -6.59 19.71
C LYS A 263 -1.34 -5.19 19.38
N ALA A 264 -2.27 -4.22 19.36
CA ALA A 264 -1.92 -2.82 19.39
C ALA A 264 -1.56 -2.39 20.82
N LEU A 265 -0.54 -1.56 20.96
CA LEU A 265 -0.10 -0.99 22.25
C LEU A 265 -1.06 0.11 22.76
N GLY A 266 -1.80 0.74 21.84
CA GLY A 266 -2.73 1.80 22.18
C GLY A 266 -3.39 2.45 20.95
N THR A 267 -4.15 3.50 21.19
CA THR A 267 -4.83 4.29 20.15
C THR A 267 -4.46 5.76 20.30
N ALA A 268 -4.05 6.40 19.20
CA ALA A 268 -3.78 7.84 19.19
C ALA A 268 -5.05 8.63 19.53
N PRO A 269 -4.99 9.63 20.43
CA PRO A 269 -6.13 10.46 20.81
C PRO A 269 -6.79 11.11 19.59
N SER A 270 -8.12 11.35 19.68
CA SER A 270 -8.88 11.96 18.59
C SER A 270 -8.63 13.46 18.41
N LEU A 271 -8.22 14.13 19.49
CA LEU A 271 -7.96 15.57 19.53
C LEU A 271 -6.47 15.80 19.84
N LEU A 272 -5.64 15.73 18.82
CA LEU A 272 -4.26 16.16 18.90
C LEU A 272 -4.10 17.52 18.22
N PRO A 273 -3.42 18.49 18.88
CA PRO A 273 -3.17 19.79 18.26
C PRO A 273 -2.27 19.66 17.05
N GLY A 274 -2.45 20.56 16.07
CA GLY A 274 -1.50 20.70 14.97
C GLY A 274 -0.11 21.13 15.47
N GLY A 275 0.93 20.84 14.69
CA GLY A 275 2.31 21.27 14.98
C GLY A 275 3.09 20.36 15.94
N LEU A 276 2.54 19.24 16.37
CA LEU A 276 3.29 18.21 17.13
C LEU A 276 4.49 17.69 16.31
N LEU A 277 4.30 17.50 15.03
CA LEU A 277 5.37 17.12 14.10
C LEU A 277 5.98 18.37 13.48
N ASN A 278 7.03 18.87 14.11
CA ASN A 278 7.84 19.99 13.65
C ASN A 278 9.32 19.58 13.57
N ASN A 279 10.17 20.43 13.03
CA ASN A 279 11.58 20.12 12.82
C ASN A 279 12.34 19.74 14.11
N TRP A 280 11.96 20.27 15.27
CA TRP A 280 12.62 19.95 16.54
C TRP A 280 12.20 18.58 17.06
N THR A 281 10.89 18.32 17.12
CA THR A 281 10.36 17.05 17.63
C THR A 281 10.77 15.89 16.72
N VAL A 282 10.71 16.08 15.39
CA VAL A 282 11.11 15.06 14.44
C VAL A 282 12.63 14.83 14.45
N ARG A 283 13.45 15.88 14.59
CA ARG A 283 14.91 15.70 14.78
C ARG A 283 15.25 14.91 16.03
N ALA A 284 14.58 15.22 17.14
CA ALA A 284 14.79 14.49 18.39
C ALA A 284 14.37 13.01 18.25
N PHE A 285 13.23 12.77 17.62
CA PHE A 285 12.77 11.41 17.32
C PHE A 285 13.75 10.67 16.40
N ASN A 286 14.15 11.28 15.28
CA ASN A 286 15.05 10.65 14.30
C ASN A 286 16.43 10.33 14.93
N GLU A 287 16.95 11.23 15.78
CA GLU A 287 18.18 10.99 16.52
C GLU A 287 18.06 9.81 17.49
N ALA A 288 16.96 9.79 18.27
CA ALA A 288 16.70 8.69 19.19
C ALA A 288 16.52 7.35 18.45
N TRP A 289 15.76 7.34 17.36
CA TRP A 289 15.53 6.17 16.53
C TRP A 289 16.83 5.64 15.91
N PHE A 290 17.63 6.53 15.33
CA PHE A 290 18.92 6.15 14.76
C PHE A 290 19.86 5.58 15.82
N ARG A 291 19.95 6.18 17.02
CA ARG A 291 20.83 5.69 18.09
C ARG A 291 20.33 4.40 18.73
N LYS A 292 19.02 4.20 18.80
CA LYS A 292 18.41 2.96 19.31
C LYS A 292 18.76 1.75 18.45
N ALA A 293 18.84 1.93 17.12
CA ALA A 293 19.25 0.85 16.22
C ALA A 293 20.68 0.41 16.51
N PRO A 294 21.02 -0.88 16.47
CA PRO A 294 22.41 -1.35 16.63
C PRO A 294 23.28 -0.84 15.49
N ARG A 295 24.60 -0.70 15.74
CA ARG A 295 25.54 -0.39 14.65
C ARG A 295 25.53 -1.48 13.58
N SER A 296 25.58 -2.74 14.04
CA SER A 296 25.41 -3.95 13.25
C SER A 296 24.91 -5.04 14.18
N ARG A 297 23.87 -5.76 13.79
CA ARG A 297 23.33 -6.93 14.48
C ARG A 297 22.82 -7.90 13.44
N GLN A 298 23.10 -9.18 13.61
CA GLN A 298 22.69 -10.24 12.69
C GLN A 298 21.85 -11.27 13.43
N GLY A 299 20.88 -11.86 12.74
CA GLY A 299 20.09 -13.00 13.19
C GLY A 299 19.18 -12.72 14.40
N GLU A 300 18.80 -11.47 14.66
CA GLU A 300 17.85 -11.14 15.73
C GLU A 300 16.47 -11.66 15.38
N LEU A 301 15.86 -12.48 16.24
CA LEU A 301 14.50 -12.95 16.02
C LEU A 301 13.49 -11.87 16.38
N GLN A 302 12.67 -11.48 15.41
CA GLN A 302 11.59 -10.51 15.59
C GLN A 302 10.26 -11.13 15.17
N ALA A 303 9.18 -10.82 15.90
CA ALA A 303 7.84 -11.24 15.50
C ALA A 303 7.41 -10.54 14.19
N ILE A 304 6.48 -11.16 13.45
CA ILE A 304 5.92 -10.64 12.20
C ILE A 304 5.46 -9.19 12.34
N THR A 305 4.69 -8.86 13.38
CA THR A 305 4.08 -7.52 13.51
C THR A 305 5.10 -6.39 13.63
N PRO A 306 6.08 -6.39 14.55
CA PRO A 306 7.08 -5.32 14.63
C PRO A 306 7.97 -5.26 13.38
N PHE A 307 8.21 -6.37 12.72
CA PHE A 307 9.01 -6.36 11.50
C PHE A 307 8.24 -5.79 10.31
N PHE A 308 7.03 -6.28 10.00
CA PHE A 308 6.28 -5.84 8.81
C PHE A 308 5.42 -4.60 9.04
N HIS A 309 4.78 -4.49 10.21
CA HIS A 309 3.72 -3.54 10.50
C HIS A 309 4.00 -2.69 11.75
N PRO A 310 5.17 -2.04 11.86
CA PRO A 310 5.57 -1.36 13.10
C PRO A 310 4.62 -0.22 13.52
N LEU A 311 3.99 0.46 12.56
CA LEU A 311 3.03 1.54 12.83
C LEU A 311 1.67 1.03 13.33
N ASP A 312 1.32 -0.22 13.00
CA ASP A 312 0.07 -0.83 13.47
C ASP A 312 0.08 -1.13 14.98
N GLY A 313 1.22 -0.94 15.64
CA GLY A 313 1.32 -0.94 17.11
C GLY A 313 0.55 0.20 17.76
N VAL A 314 0.21 1.25 17.02
CA VAL A 314 -0.62 2.38 17.50
C VAL A 314 -1.80 2.58 16.55
N ASN A 315 -3.01 2.29 17.02
CA ASN A 315 -4.22 2.52 16.24
C ASN A 315 -4.38 4.01 15.92
N ASN A 316 -4.83 4.33 14.70
CA ASN A 316 -5.07 5.70 14.24
C ASN A 316 -3.86 6.64 14.42
N TRP A 317 -2.66 6.13 14.25
CA TRP A 317 -1.42 6.89 14.38
C TRP A 317 -1.37 8.13 13.47
N ASN A 318 -2.11 8.15 12.36
CA ASN A 318 -2.24 9.29 11.46
C ASN A 318 -2.73 10.57 12.15
N ARG A 319 -3.45 10.45 13.27
CA ARG A 319 -3.92 11.60 14.06
C ARG A 319 -2.81 12.47 14.63
N ILE A 320 -1.58 11.97 14.73
CA ILE A 320 -0.42 12.76 15.19
C ILE A 320 -0.09 13.96 14.29
N TYR A 321 -0.55 13.92 13.02
CA TYR A 321 -0.39 15.04 12.08
C TYR A 321 -1.38 16.18 12.32
N GLY A 322 -2.36 15.98 13.21
CA GLY A 322 -3.38 16.98 13.52
C GLY A 322 -4.44 17.14 12.42
N PRO A 323 -5.25 18.21 12.51
CA PRO A 323 -6.43 18.38 11.66
C PRO A 323 -6.12 18.66 10.17
N SER A 324 -4.92 19.17 9.86
CA SER A 324 -4.51 19.42 8.47
C SER A 324 -4.10 18.16 7.72
N GLY A 325 -3.95 17.03 8.42
CA GLY A 325 -3.52 15.78 7.82
C GLY A 325 -2.09 15.80 7.30
N PHE A 326 -1.79 14.87 6.41
CA PHE A 326 -0.47 14.71 5.83
C PHE A 326 -0.52 14.09 4.44
N LEU A 327 0.56 14.28 3.70
CA LEU A 327 0.80 13.63 2.42
C LEU A 327 1.88 12.57 2.60
N GLN A 328 1.75 11.44 1.88
CA GLN A 328 2.88 10.56 1.66
C GLN A 328 3.35 10.75 0.23
N TYR A 329 4.52 11.37 0.07
CA TYR A 329 5.15 11.46 -1.24
C TYR A 329 5.89 10.16 -1.52
N GLN A 330 5.38 9.37 -2.48
CA GLN A 330 6.03 8.12 -2.87
C GLN A 330 6.20 8.06 -4.38
N PHE A 331 7.46 7.91 -4.80
CA PHE A 331 7.84 7.74 -6.20
C PHE A 331 8.71 6.50 -6.40
N VAL A 332 8.82 6.07 -7.64
CA VAL A 332 9.85 5.13 -8.10
C VAL A 332 10.57 5.72 -9.31
N VAL A 333 11.89 5.52 -9.37
CA VAL A 333 12.75 5.93 -10.49
C VAL A 333 13.70 4.79 -10.86
N PRO A 334 14.14 4.68 -12.13
CA PRO A 334 15.13 3.69 -12.54
C PRO A 334 16.43 3.78 -11.72
N ASP A 335 17.17 2.68 -11.63
CA ASP A 335 18.46 2.64 -10.92
C ASP A 335 19.43 3.74 -11.39
N SER A 336 19.42 4.08 -12.68
CA SER A 336 20.22 5.16 -13.28
C SER A 336 19.92 6.57 -12.76
N ALA A 337 18.75 6.75 -12.14
CA ALA A 337 18.29 8.02 -11.57
C ALA A 337 18.24 7.99 -10.04
N GLY A 338 19.02 7.12 -9.40
CA GLY A 338 19.06 6.99 -7.93
C GLY A 338 19.45 8.26 -7.18
N ASP A 339 20.15 9.22 -7.81
CA ASP A 339 20.47 10.54 -7.28
C ASP A 339 19.23 11.36 -6.93
N LEU A 340 18.07 11.10 -7.59
CA LEU A 340 16.81 11.77 -7.27
C LEU A 340 16.33 11.49 -5.84
N VAL A 341 16.73 10.37 -5.23
CA VAL A 341 16.45 10.09 -3.81
C VAL A 341 17.07 11.18 -2.93
N SER A 342 18.35 11.49 -3.13
CA SER A 342 19.05 12.53 -2.37
C SER A 342 18.54 13.93 -2.68
N ARG A 343 18.20 14.22 -3.94
CA ARG A 343 17.61 15.49 -4.37
C ARG A 343 16.25 15.74 -3.74
N CYS A 344 15.40 14.70 -3.69
CA CYS A 344 14.09 14.77 -3.03
C CYS A 344 14.25 15.10 -1.53
N LEU A 345 15.10 14.35 -0.81
CA LEU A 345 15.37 14.62 0.61
C LEU A 345 15.94 16.03 0.82
N GLY A 346 16.79 16.49 -0.08
CA GLY A 346 17.34 17.85 -0.08
C GLY A 346 16.26 18.92 -0.25
N ALA A 347 15.35 18.74 -1.20
CA ALA A 347 14.26 19.67 -1.46
C ALA A 347 13.29 19.77 -0.26
N LEU A 348 12.86 18.63 0.28
CA LEU A 348 12.01 18.60 1.46
C LEU A 348 12.67 19.26 2.68
N ARG A 349 13.96 19.00 2.89
CA ARG A 349 14.74 19.64 3.97
C ARG A 349 14.86 21.15 3.80
N LYS A 350 15.02 21.64 2.56
CA LYS A 350 15.15 23.06 2.23
C LYS A 350 13.91 23.87 2.64
N ILE A 351 12.71 23.32 2.45
CA ILE A 351 11.45 23.94 2.88
C ILE A 351 11.11 23.65 4.34
N GLY A 352 11.96 22.93 5.06
CA GLY A 352 11.74 22.56 6.45
C GLY A 352 10.61 21.53 6.64
N ALA A 353 10.36 20.66 5.66
CA ALA A 353 9.36 19.61 5.74
C ALA A 353 9.86 18.45 6.60
N PRO A 354 9.34 18.25 7.83
CA PRO A 354 9.80 17.19 8.70
C PRO A 354 9.15 15.86 8.31
N SER A 355 9.96 14.80 8.23
CA SER A 355 9.45 13.43 8.11
C SER A 355 10.16 12.53 9.12
N PHE A 356 9.38 11.89 9.99
CA PHE A 356 9.90 10.83 10.88
C PHE A 356 9.78 9.45 10.21
N LEU A 357 8.91 9.32 9.22
CA LEU A 357 8.69 8.11 8.44
C LEU A 357 9.13 8.34 6.99
N THR A 358 10.39 8.08 6.75
CA THR A 358 10.95 8.08 5.39
C THR A 358 11.54 6.71 5.12
N VAL A 359 11.03 6.03 4.09
CA VAL A 359 11.35 4.65 3.76
C VAL A 359 11.93 4.56 2.36
N LEU A 360 13.08 3.92 2.24
CA LEU A 360 13.73 3.61 0.98
C LEU A 360 13.70 2.11 0.73
N LYS A 361 13.37 1.71 -0.50
CA LYS A 361 13.46 0.33 -0.98
C LYS A 361 13.98 0.30 -2.41
N ARG A 362 14.46 -0.85 -2.82
CA ARG A 362 14.76 -1.14 -4.23
C ARG A 362 13.73 -2.13 -4.75
N PHE A 363 13.16 -1.85 -5.92
CA PHE A 363 12.20 -2.73 -6.59
C PHE A 363 12.91 -3.59 -7.65
N GLY A 364 12.40 -4.81 -7.85
CA GLY A 364 12.73 -5.69 -8.96
C GLY A 364 11.80 -5.47 -10.14
N GLU A 365 11.64 -6.51 -10.96
CA GLU A 365 10.86 -6.47 -12.19
C GLU A 365 9.42 -6.02 -12.00
N ALA A 366 8.92 -5.24 -12.95
CA ALA A 366 7.51 -4.86 -13.02
C ALA A 366 6.63 -6.04 -13.43
N ASN A 367 5.37 -6.03 -13.02
CA ASN A 367 4.37 -6.93 -13.57
C ASN A 367 3.70 -6.35 -14.83
N GLN A 368 2.71 -7.06 -15.38
CA GLN A 368 2.02 -6.67 -16.61
C GLN A 368 0.91 -5.62 -16.39
N GLY A 369 0.64 -5.21 -15.15
CA GLY A 369 -0.41 -4.23 -14.82
C GLY A 369 -0.10 -2.85 -15.41
N PRO A 370 -0.93 -2.33 -16.33
CA PRO A 370 -0.63 -1.07 -17.03
C PRO A 370 -0.60 0.14 -16.12
N LEU A 371 -1.27 0.11 -14.97
CA LEU A 371 -1.23 1.13 -13.92
C LEU A 371 -0.54 0.65 -12.63
N SER A 372 0.11 -0.52 -12.65
CA SER A 372 0.91 -0.98 -11.52
C SER A 372 2.05 -0.01 -11.23
N PHE A 373 2.21 0.36 -9.95
CA PHE A 373 3.21 1.35 -9.54
C PHE A 373 4.66 0.83 -9.59
N PRO A 374 4.98 -0.39 -9.11
CA PRO A 374 6.36 -0.83 -9.08
C PRO A 374 6.99 -0.95 -10.46
N MET A 375 8.25 -0.59 -10.56
CA MET A 375 9.14 -0.82 -11.69
C MET A 375 10.58 -0.98 -11.16
N PRO A 376 11.51 -1.58 -11.93
CA PRO A 376 12.89 -1.73 -11.49
C PRO A 376 13.52 -0.40 -11.11
N GLY A 377 14.11 -0.34 -9.90
CA GLY A 377 14.78 0.87 -9.42
C GLY A 377 14.44 1.26 -7.98
N TRP A 378 14.65 2.54 -7.64
CA TRP A 378 14.56 3.08 -6.30
C TRP A 378 13.19 3.68 -6.01
N THR A 379 12.60 3.30 -4.89
CA THR A 379 11.37 3.92 -4.37
C THR A 379 11.62 4.55 -3.01
N LEU A 380 11.27 5.83 -2.90
CA LEU A 380 11.26 6.59 -1.66
C LEU A 380 9.83 6.94 -1.28
N ALA A 381 9.47 6.73 -0.02
CA ALA A 381 8.20 7.17 0.55
C ALA A 381 8.49 8.05 1.76
N ALA A 382 7.98 9.28 1.78
CA ALA A 382 8.14 10.23 2.88
C ALA A 382 6.80 10.80 3.30
N ASP A 383 6.46 10.67 4.59
CA ASP A 383 5.27 11.27 5.18
C ASP A 383 5.57 12.70 5.62
N VAL A 384 4.81 13.67 5.11
CA VAL A 384 5.03 15.10 5.37
C VAL A 384 3.73 15.76 5.82
N PRO A 385 3.72 16.56 6.91
CA PRO A 385 2.54 17.33 7.29
C PRO A 385 2.05 18.21 6.15
N ALA A 386 0.76 18.15 5.82
CA ALA A 386 0.20 18.86 4.66
C ALA A 386 0.28 20.40 4.78
N ALA A 387 0.38 20.93 5.99
CA ALA A 387 0.43 22.37 6.25
C ALA A 387 1.83 23.01 6.10
N VAL A 388 2.83 22.27 5.61
CA VAL A 388 4.18 22.84 5.41
C VAL A 388 4.14 23.87 4.26
N PRO A 389 4.56 25.14 4.50
CA PRO A 389 4.59 26.16 3.45
C PRO A 389 5.53 25.76 2.30
N GLY A 390 5.07 25.98 1.05
CA GLY A 390 5.84 25.66 -0.15
C GLY A 390 5.93 24.16 -0.47
N LEU A 391 5.14 23.32 0.23
CA LEU A 391 5.16 21.87 0.02
C LEU A 391 4.63 21.51 -1.37
N MET A 392 3.50 22.08 -1.77
CA MET A 392 2.86 21.71 -3.05
C MET A 392 3.76 22.06 -4.24
N GLU A 393 4.30 23.28 -4.26
CA GLU A 393 5.22 23.73 -5.30
C GLU A 393 6.48 22.87 -5.37
N THR A 394 7.05 22.53 -4.21
CA THR A 394 8.21 21.63 -4.13
C THR A 394 7.90 20.24 -4.67
N LEU A 395 6.74 19.68 -4.32
CA LEU A 395 6.35 18.37 -4.82
C LEU A 395 6.03 18.38 -6.32
N ASP A 396 5.50 19.49 -6.86
CA ASP A 396 5.28 19.64 -8.31
C ASP A 396 6.60 19.71 -9.08
N GLU A 397 7.62 20.40 -8.55
CA GLU A 397 8.98 20.38 -9.11
C GLU A 397 9.60 18.97 -9.08
N LEU A 398 9.42 18.24 -7.98
CA LEU A 398 9.92 16.88 -7.84
C LEU A 398 9.21 15.91 -8.78
N ASP A 399 7.91 16.08 -9.03
CA ASP A 399 7.15 15.27 -10.00
C ASP A 399 7.73 15.40 -11.41
N GLN A 400 8.10 16.62 -11.82
CA GLN A 400 8.75 16.83 -13.12
C GLN A 400 10.05 16.04 -13.21
N LEU A 401 10.90 16.10 -12.17
CA LEU A 401 12.17 15.38 -12.14
C LEU A 401 11.97 13.86 -12.17
N VAL A 402 10.98 13.35 -11.43
CA VAL A 402 10.63 11.92 -11.43
C VAL A 402 10.15 11.48 -12.81
N ALA A 403 9.26 12.26 -13.45
CA ALA A 403 8.74 11.94 -14.77
C ALA A 403 9.82 12.08 -15.87
N ASP A 404 10.72 13.09 -15.77
CA ASP A 404 11.87 13.25 -16.69
C ASP A 404 12.81 12.05 -16.65
N ALA A 405 12.95 11.43 -15.49
CA ALA A 405 13.73 10.22 -15.29
C ALA A 405 13.01 8.92 -15.72
N GLY A 406 11.78 9.01 -16.24
CA GLY A 406 10.95 7.84 -16.58
C GLY A 406 10.33 7.15 -15.35
N GLY A 407 10.31 7.83 -14.21
CA GLY A 407 9.69 7.36 -12.98
C GLY A 407 8.19 7.67 -12.90
N ARG A 408 7.58 7.30 -11.76
CA ARG A 408 6.14 7.53 -11.52
C ARG A 408 5.83 7.66 -10.03
N LEU A 409 4.66 8.23 -9.73
CA LEU A 409 4.11 8.33 -8.37
C LEU A 409 3.12 7.20 -8.09
N TYR A 410 3.04 6.79 -6.82
CA TYR A 410 2.11 5.73 -6.42
C TYR A 410 0.69 6.27 -6.22
N LEU A 411 -0.26 5.82 -7.03
CA LEU A 411 -1.65 6.29 -7.01
C LEU A 411 -2.34 6.12 -5.65
N ALA A 412 -2.05 5.03 -4.92
CA ALA A 412 -2.61 4.81 -3.58
C ALA A 412 -2.08 5.80 -2.52
N LYS A 413 -1.05 6.59 -2.84
CA LYS A 413 -0.46 7.62 -1.98
C LYS A 413 -0.71 9.03 -2.50
N ASP A 414 -1.12 9.13 -3.76
CA ASP A 414 -1.30 10.39 -4.44
C ASP A 414 -2.62 11.06 -4.06
N SER A 415 -2.55 12.36 -3.79
CA SER A 415 -3.71 13.22 -3.53
C SER A 415 -3.68 14.52 -4.34
N ARG A 416 -2.67 14.74 -5.23
CA ARG A 416 -2.44 16.05 -5.86
C ARG A 416 -1.92 16.01 -7.30
N GLN A 417 -1.37 14.89 -7.79
CA GLN A 417 -0.80 14.79 -9.13
C GLN A 417 -1.79 15.28 -10.20
N SER A 418 -1.32 16.05 -11.20
CA SER A 418 -2.15 16.49 -12.31
C SER A 418 -2.39 15.39 -13.35
N ALA A 419 -3.47 15.51 -14.12
CA ALA A 419 -3.78 14.59 -15.22
C ALA A 419 -2.64 14.49 -16.25
N ALA A 420 -2.02 15.62 -16.58
CA ALA A 420 -0.89 15.67 -17.53
C ALA A 420 0.33 14.92 -17.01
N MET A 421 0.66 15.09 -15.72
CA MET A 421 1.77 14.42 -15.07
C MET A 421 1.51 12.90 -14.97
N PHE A 422 0.29 12.50 -14.61
CA PHE A 422 -0.12 11.10 -14.58
C PHE A 422 0.02 10.44 -15.97
N ALA A 423 -0.55 11.05 -17.00
CA ALA A 423 -0.48 10.53 -18.37
C ALA A 423 0.98 10.36 -18.86
N ARG A 424 1.87 11.27 -18.46
CA ARG A 424 3.30 11.19 -18.79
C ARG A 424 4.01 10.06 -18.06
N SER A 425 3.63 9.81 -16.80
CA SER A 425 4.32 8.85 -15.93
C SER A 425 3.85 7.40 -16.12
N TYR A 426 2.68 7.19 -16.72
CA TYR A 426 2.08 5.87 -16.90
C TYR A 426 1.87 5.53 -18.40
N PRO A 427 2.89 5.00 -19.08
CA PRO A 427 2.82 4.70 -20.51
C PRO A 427 1.76 3.63 -20.87
N GLY A 428 1.34 2.81 -19.90
CA GLY A 428 0.27 1.82 -20.04
C GLY A 428 -1.15 2.38 -20.01
N LEU A 429 -1.33 3.71 -19.80
CA LEU A 429 -2.62 4.34 -19.58
C LEU A 429 -3.64 4.06 -20.71
N GLU A 430 -3.23 4.16 -21.97
CA GLU A 430 -4.14 3.94 -23.10
C GLU A 430 -4.52 2.46 -23.26
N ALA A 431 -3.64 1.53 -22.90
CA ALA A 431 -3.97 0.12 -22.84
C ALA A 431 -4.97 -0.16 -21.72
N TRP A 432 -4.76 0.46 -20.54
CA TRP A 432 -5.68 0.34 -19.42
C TRP A 432 -7.07 0.90 -19.73
N LYS A 433 -7.16 2.07 -20.39
CA LYS A 433 -8.44 2.67 -20.79
C LYS A 433 -9.26 1.72 -21.68
N ARG A 434 -8.62 1.06 -22.64
CA ARG A 434 -9.31 0.10 -23.52
C ARG A 434 -9.95 -1.04 -22.74
N GLU A 435 -9.26 -1.60 -21.77
CA GLU A 435 -9.80 -2.69 -20.93
C GLU A 435 -10.89 -2.17 -19.99
N ARG A 436 -10.69 -0.99 -19.38
CA ARG A 436 -11.68 -0.34 -18.55
C ARG A 436 -12.97 -0.09 -19.35
N ASP A 437 -12.88 0.42 -20.59
CA ASP A 437 -14.05 0.74 -21.42
C ASP A 437 -14.83 -0.51 -21.85
N GLN A 438 -14.17 -1.69 -21.91
CA GLN A 438 -14.83 -2.98 -22.13
C GLN A 438 -15.58 -3.46 -20.89
N LEU A 439 -14.98 -3.28 -19.70
CA LEU A 439 -15.56 -3.70 -18.42
C LEU A 439 -16.59 -2.68 -17.89
N ASP A 440 -16.47 -1.43 -18.25
CA ASP A 440 -17.38 -0.36 -17.85
C ASP A 440 -17.76 0.56 -19.04
N PRO A 441 -18.50 0.04 -20.02
CA PRO A 441 -18.87 0.80 -21.21
C PRO A 441 -19.79 2.01 -20.91
N ARG A 442 -20.44 2.00 -19.77
CA ARG A 442 -21.28 3.09 -19.28
C ARG A 442 -20.50 4.11 -18.44
N HIS A 443 -19.24 3.86 -18.15
CA HIS A 443 -18.42 4.66 -17.24
C HIS A 443 -19.12 4.90 -15.90
N VAL A 444 -19.63 3.86 -15.27
CA VAL A 444 -20.31 3.94 -13.96
C VAL A 444 -19.32 4.28 -12.85
N PHE A 445 -18.11 3.70 -12.94
CA PHE A 445 -17.10 3.87 -11.91
C PHE A 445 -16.37 5.23 -12.02
N GLU A 446 -16.35 5.95 -10.93
CA GLU A 446 -15.58 7.17 -10.75
C GLU A 446 -15.17 7.33 -9.30
N SER A 447 -13.96 7.83 -9.09
CA SER A 447 -13.50 8.31 -7.79
C SER A 447 -13.03 9.77 -7.90
N ASP A 448 -12.84 10.44 -6.77
CA ASP A 448 -12.28 11.79 -6.79
C ASP A 448 -10.86 11.81 -7.36
N LEU A 449 -10.09 10.71 -7.18
CA LEU A 449 -8.80 10.52 -7.85
C LEU A 449 -8.98 10.45 -9.37
N SER A 450 -9.90 9.62 -9.88
CA SER A 450 -10.08 9.46 -11.33
C SER A 450 -10.58 10.74 -11.98
N ARG A 451 -11.46 11.49 -11.29
CA ARG A 451 -11.94 12.80 -11.72
C ARG A 451 -10.79 13.80 -11.84
N ARG A 452 -9.87 13.85 -10.85
CA ARG A 452 -8.69 14.70 -10.88
C ARG A 452 -7.70 14.32 -11.98
N LEU A 453 -7.53 13.02 -12.24
CA LEU A 453 -6.60 12.49 -13.24
C LEU A 453 -7.20 12.41 -14.65
N ALA A 454 -8.48 12.74 -14.83
CA ALA A 454 -9.23 12.66 -16.08
C ALA A 454 -9.22 11.26 -16.72
N ILE A 455 -9.51 10.22 -15.92
CA ILE A 455 -9.56 8.82 -16.34
C ILE A 455 -10.87 8.14 -15.94
#